data_286ca36f786f7c0a302aeb9214b9f3b1
#
_entry.id   286ca36f786f7c0a302aeb9214b9f3b1
#
_cell.length_a   1.000
_cell.length_b   1.000
_cell.length_c   1.000
_cell.angle_alpha   90.00
_cell.angle_beta   90.00
_cell.angle_gamma   90.00
#
_symmetry.space_group_name_H-M   'P 1'
#
loop_
_entity.id
_entity.type
_entity.pdbx_description
1 polymer ?
#
loop_
_entity_poly.entity_id
_entity_poly.type
_entity_poly.pdbx_seq_one_letter_code
_entity_poly.pdbx_strand_id
1 'polypeptide(L)'
;MFDEKKARRVIRFIECLKHTKGEFHGKPFKLLPWQEKIIRDVFGTVRDEDPSMRQYNQVYIEIGKKNGKSELGAALALNMLINDDEWKAEVYSCASDRQQAAIVFDVAVDMVKQNPTLSKLIKIIPSTKRMVYQPTGSIYQVLSSEVATKHGLNVSACIFDELHTQPTRALYDVMTQGSGDARKQPLWFFLTTAGTDRNSVCWEVHQKALDILEGRKQDPRFYPVVYGLPDDADWQDEQNWYKCNPSLGYTITIDKVRDAYHKALETPADENMFRQLRLNQWVKQSIRWMPMDKWDECGGVVDPYQLEGRACYAGLDLSSTSDLTTLVLVFPPRDENDSYMVLPFFWLPEDTLALRVRRDHVMYDQWERQGFIQTTEGNVVHYGFIEKFICELGERYNIREIAYDRWNATMMVQALEDDGFTMIPFGQGFRDMSPPTKELMRIVLEHRLNHGGHPVLRWNFDNAYVRTDPAGNLKLDKEKSTEKIDGAVALVMALDRAMKNQNGGDSVYNDRGLLLL
;
A
#
# COMPACT_ATOMS: atom_id res chain seq x y z
N MET A 1 7.13 34.00 15.20
CA MET A 1 6.47 35.31 14.97
C MET A 1 5.52 35.22 13.76
N PHE A 2 4.44 36.05 13.70
CA PHE A 2 3.49 36.04 12.55
C PHE A 2 3.51 37.38 11.80
N ASP A 3 3.66 37.31 10.48
CA ASP A 3 3.66 38.47 9.57
C ASP A 3 2.39 38.47 8.69
N GLU A 4 1.42 39.27 9.07
CA GLU A 4 0.15 39.44 8.37
C GLU A 4 0.31 39.93 6.92
N LYS A 5 1.33 40.76 6.64
CA LYS A 5 1.54 41.31 5.29
C LYS A 5 1.98 40.21 4.31
N LYS A 6 2.86 39.32 4.75
CA LYS A 6 3.30 38.17 3.94
C LYS A 6 2.14 37.24 3.65
N ALA A 7 1.34 36.88 4.67
CA ALA A 7 0.15 36.04 4.47
C ALA A 7 -0.83 36.67 3.47
N ARG A 8 -1.19 37.95 3.66
CA ARG A 8 -2.11 38.66 2.77
C ARG A 8 -1.61 38.81 1.34
N ARG A 9 -0.29 38.96 1.14
CA ARG A 9 0.30 39.02 -0.22
C ARG A 9 -0.04 37.76 -1.02
N VAL A 10 0.13 36.58 -0.41
CA VAL A 10 -0.15 35.29 -1.05
C VAL A 10 -1.64 35.08 -1.26
N ILE A 11 -2.47 35.36 -0.25
CA ILE A 11 -3.94 35.28 -0.35
C ILE A 11 -4.45 36.13 -1.54
N ARG A 12 -4.07 37.41 -1.58
CA ARG A 12 -4.47 38.33 -2.67
C ARG A 12 -4.01 37.84 -4.04
N PHE A 13 -2.81 37.30 -4.13
CA PHE A 13 -2.32 36.75 -5.39
C PHE A 13 -3.20 35.58 -5.87
N ILE A 14 -3.49 34.63 -4.98
CA ILE A 14 -4.31 33.46 -5.31
C ILE A 14 -5.73 33.86 -5.67
N GLU A 15 -6.32 34.84 -4.98
CA GLU A 15 -7.67 35.34 -5.25
C GLU A 15 -7.75 36.15 -6.55
N CYS A 16 -6.63 36.63 -7.12
CA CYS A 16 -6.57 37.20 -8.47
C CYS A 16 -6.62 36.14 -9.58
N LEU A 17 -6.47 34.86 -9.26
CA LEU A 17 -6.60 33.75 -10.20
C LEU A 17 -8.07 33.38 -10.40
N LYS A 18 -8.34 32.51 -11.37
CA LYS A 18 -9.67 32.00 -11.66
C LYS A 18 -9.69 30.49 -11.67
N HIS A 19 -10.83 29.95 -11.27
CA HIS A 19 -11.07 28.51 -11.41
C HIS A 19 -11.04 28.06 -12.86
N THR A 20 -10.54 26.85 -13.12
CA THR A 20 -10.27 26.39 -14.49
C THR A 20 -11.27 25.36 -15.00
N LYS A 21 -12.06 24.73 -14.13
CA LYS A 21 -12.91 23.60 -14.49
C LYS A 21 -14.32 23.66 -13.89
N GLY A 22 -15.23 22.94 -14.55
CA GLY A 22 -16.59 22.70 -14.06
C GLY A 22 -17.43 23.96 -13.95
N GLU A 23 -18.38 23.98 -13.04
CA GLU A 23 -19.31 25.07 -12.79
C GLU A 23 -18.65 26.37 -12.25
N PHE A 24 -17.43 26.25 -11.77
CA PHE A 24 -16.62 27.37 -11.28
C PHE A 24 -15.73 27.98 -12.36
N HIS A 25 -15.65 27.39 -13.56
CA HIS A 25 -14.79 27.89 -14.63
C HIS A 25 -14.97 29.41 -14.86
N GLY A 26 -13.85 30.15 -14.84
CA GLY A 26 -13.83 31.61 -15.05
C GLY A 26 -14.25 32.45 -13.83
N LYS A 27 -14.78 31.84 -12.76
CA LYS A 27 -15.08 32.57 -11.51
C LYS A 27 -13.79 32.85 -10.74
N PRO A 28 -13.70 33.93 -9.96
CA PRO A 28 -12.57 34.22 -9.10
C PRO A 28 -12.28 33.07 -8.13
N PHE A 29 -11.00 32.77 -7.92
CA PHE A 29 -10.57 31.77 -6.96
C PHE A 29 -10.76 32.32 -5.54
N LYS A 30 -11.88 31.98 -4.91
CA LYS A 30 -12.13 32.32 -3.50
C LYS A 30 -11.60 31.20 -2.63
N LEU A 31 -10.65 31.53 -1.75
CA LEU A 31 -10.11 30.57 -0.79
C LEU A 31 -11.20 30.13 0.19
N LEU A 32 -11.31 28.83 0.39
CA LEU A 32 -12.12 28.26 1.45
C LEU A 32 -11.42 28.46 2.81
N PRO A 33 -12.13 28.47 3.95
CA PRO A 33 -11.55 28.73 5.26
C PRO A 33 -10.33 27.86 5.60
N TRP A 34 -10.38 26.58 5.24
CA TRP A 34 -9.28 25.65 5.46
C TRP A 34 -8.05 25.96 4.58
N GLN A 35 -8.26 26.39 3.34
CA GLN A 35 -7.20 26.79 2.42
C GLN A 35 -6.54 28.10 2.88
N GLU A 36 -7.35 29.07 3.24
CA GLU A 36 -6.87 30.35 3.77
C GLU A 36 -6.04 30.13 5.03
N LYS A 37 -6.51 29.29 5.96
CA LYS A 37 -5.76 28.95 7.18
C LYS A 37 -4.37 28.40 6.84
N ILE A 38 -4.27 27.41 5.95
CA ILE A 38 -2.98 26.82 5.56
C ILE A 38 -2.05 27.90 4.98
N ILE A 39 -2.57 28.74 4.07
CA ILE A 39 -1.77 29.78 3.43
C ILE A 39 -1.29 30.83 4.46
N ARG A 40 -2.17 31.24 5.36
CA ARG A 40 -1.80 32.16 6.45
C ARG A 40 -0.71 31.58 7.32
N ASP A 41 -0.89 30.35 7.78
CA ASP A 41 0.06 29.71 8.68
C ASP A 41 1.43 29.49 8.00
N VAL A 42 1.45 28.98 6.77
CA VAL A 42 2.68 28.65 6.05
C VAL A 42 3.47 29.89 5.62
N PHE A 43 2.79 30.89 5.08
CA PHE A 43 3.46 32.09 4.55
C PHE A 43 3.56 33.25 5.54
N GLY A 44 2.69 33.26 6.55
CA GLY A 44 2.68 34.29 7.60
C GLY A 44 3.57 33.99 8.78
N THR A 45 3.81 32.70 9.10
CA THR A 45 4.69 32.34 10.21
C THR A 45 6.15 32.42 9.76
N VAL A 46 6.89 33.31 10.41
CA VAL A 46 8.33 33.56 10.15
C VAL A 46 9.18 33.12 11.33
N ARG A 47 10.47 32.90 11.10
CA ARG A 47 11.42 32.53 12.15
C ARG A 47 11.63 33.71 13.09
N ASP A 48 11.81 33.42 14.36
CA ASP A 48 12.07 34.45 15.37
C ASP A 48 13.46 35.07 15.19
N GLU A 49 14.45 34.26 14.79
CA GLU A 49 15.84 34.68 14.56
C GLU A 49 16.01 35.47 13.25
N ASP A 50 15.20 35.18 12.24
CA ASP A 50 15.22 35.89 10.94
C ASP A 50 13.80 36.01 10.37
N PRO A 51 13.10 37.10 10.66
CA PRO A 51 11.74 37.35 10.16
C PRO A 51 11.63 37.48 8.64
N SER A 52 12.76 37.53 7.92
CA SER A 52 12.74 37.45 6.45
C SER A 52 12.42 36.04 5.95
N MET A 53 12.64 35.02 6.76
CA MET A 53 12.52 33.60 6.43
C MET A 53 11.21 33.02 6.94
N ARG A 54 10.59 32.15 6.12
CA ARG A 54 9.46 31.32 6.56
C ARG A 54 9.89 30.34 7.65
N GLN A 55 8.99 30.06 8.57
CA GLN A 55 9.18 29.03 9.58
C GLN A 55 9.20 27.64 8.94
N TYR A 56 8.24 27.37 8.07
CA TYR A 56 8.04 26.05 7.47
C TYR A 56 8.75 25.91 6.11
N ASN A 57 9.29 24.73 5.86
CA ASN A 57 9.84 24.33 4.58
C ASN A 57 9.19 23.05 4.01
N GLN A 58 8.44 22.30 4.80
CA GLN A 58 7.67 21.14 4.37
C GLN A 58 6.22 21.32 4.82
N VAL A 59 5.29 21.13 3.90
CA VAL A 59 3.85 21.25 4.14
C VAL A 59 3.20 19.95 3.67
N TYR A 60 2.59 19.22 4.58
CA TYR A 60 1.88 17.99 4.29
C TYR A 60 0.38 18.21 4.38
N ILE A 61 -0.33 18.01 3.26
CA ILE A 61 -1.79 18.18 3.18
C ILE A 61 -2.40 16.86 2.73
N GLU A 62 -2.96 16.12 3.66
CA GLU A 62 -3.67 14.89 3.42
C GLU A 62 -5.18 15.13 3.57
N ILE A 63 -5.92 14.93 2.48
CA ILE A 63 -7.34 15.25 2.40
C ILE A 63 -8.01 14.42 1.30
N GLY A 64 -9.27 14.03 1.50
CA GLY A 64 -10.05 13.24 0.56
C GLY A 64 -10.12 13.82 -0.86
N LYS A 65 -10.48 12.99 -1.83
CA LYS A 65 -10.64 13.42 -3.24
C LYS A 65 -11.73 14.49 -3.39
N LYS A 66 -11.55 15.36 -4.40
CA LYS A 66 -12.47 16.44 -4.79
C LYS A 66 -12.51 17.65 -3.84
N ASN A 67 -11.65 17.72 -2.83
CA ASN A 67 -11.53 18.90 -1.97
C ASN A 67 -10.73 20.08 -2.58
N GLY A 68 -10.30 20.01 -3.86
CA GLY A 68 -9.64 21.12 -4.54
C GLY A 68 -8.11 21.14 -4.44
N LYS A 69 -7.46 20.02 -4.09
CA LYS A 69 -5.99 19.90 -3.96
C LYS A 69 -5.23 20.42 -5.19
N SER A 70 -5.59 19.95 -6.39
CA SER A 70 -4.82 20.26 -7.62
C SER A 70 -4.93 21.72 -8.02
N GLU A 71 -6.10 22.37 -7.82
CA GLU A 71 -6.23 23.82 -8.07
C GLU A 71 -5.44 24.65 -7.05
N LEU A 72 -5.48 24.26 -5.77
CA LEU A 72 -4.67 24.89 -4.74
C LEU A 72 -3.17 24.70 -5.03
N GLY A 73 -2.74 23.48 -5.40
CA GLY A 73 -1.35 23.19 -5.77
C GLY A 73 -0.87 24.02 -6.97
N ALA A 74 -1.72 24.21 -7.98
CA ALA A 74 -1.42 25.05 -9.14
C ALA A 74 -1.26 26.54 -8.76
N ALA A 75 -2.15 27.03 -7.92
CA ALA A 75 -2.08 28.42 -7.42
C ALA A 75 -0.83 28.65 -6.55
N LEU A 76 -0.47 27.68 -5.70
CA LEU A 76 0.76 27.70 -4.91
C LEU A 76 2.02 27.66 -5.80
N ALA A 77 2.04 26.80 -6.83
CA ALA A 77 3.16 26.75 -7.77
C ALA A 77 3.36 28.10 -8.50
N LEU A 78 2.26 28.75 -8.95
CA LEU A 78 2.33 30.07 -9.55
C LEU A 78 2.78 31.14 -8.56
N ASN A 79 2.34 31.07 -7.31
CA ASN A 79 2.81 31.99 -6.27
C ASN A 79 4.32 31.84 -6.03
N MET A 80 4.82 30.61 -5.94
CA MET A 80 6.25 30.35 -5.77
C MET A 80 7.09 30.76 -6.98
N LEU A 81 6.51 30.69 -8.20
CA LEU A 81 7.17 31.12 -9.43
C LEU A 81 7.34 32.65 -9.49
N ILE A 82 6.38 33.41 -8.94
CA ILE A 82 6.25 34.86 -9.18
C ILE A 82 6.55 35.70 -7.94
N ASN A 83 6.07 35.28 -6.77
CA ASN A 83 5.97 36.11 -5.56
C ASN A 83 6.93 35.73 -4.43
N ASP A 84 7.78 34.72 -4.62
CA ASP A 84 8.63 34.24 -3.54
C ASP A 84 9.96 35.03 -3.41
N ASP A 85 10.08 36.12 -4.16
CA ASP A 85 11.23 37.03 -4.18
C ASP A 85 12.57 36.32 -4.50
N GLU A 86 12.52 35.21 -5.26
CA GLU A 86 13.66 34.42 -5.65
C GLU A 86 14.01 34.61 -7.14
N TRP A 87 15.25 34.97 -7.45
CA TRP A 87 15.74 35.05 -8.83
C TRP A 87 16.04 33.68 -9.40
N LYS A 88 15.60 33.43 -10.64
CA LYS A 88 15.77 32.13 -11.31
C LYS A 88 15.25 30.98 -10.44
N ALA A 89 14.09 31.18 -9.80
CA ALA A 89 13.45 30.14 -9.02
C ALA A 89 13.16 28.90 -9.89
N GLU A 90 13.39 27.73 -9.32
CA GLU A 90 13.07 26.44 -9.92
C GLU A 90 11.90 25.81 -9.16
N VAL A 91 10.71 25.86 -9.77
CA VAL A 91 9.49 25.27 -9.23
C VAL A 91 9.19 24.01 -10.02
N TYR A 92 8.82 22.92 -9.30
CA TYR A 92 8.57 21.62 -9.91
C TYR A 92 7.24 21.02 -9.46
N SER A 93 6.59 20.27 -10.37
CA SER A 93 5.52 19.33 -10.03
C SER A 93 6.03 17.91 -10.19
N CYS A 94 5.80 17.09 -9.17
CA CYS A 94 6.16 15.69 -9.10
C CYS A 94 4.93 14.83 -8.80
N ALA A 95 4.86 13.63 -9.39
CA ALA A 95 3.89 12.58 -9.07
C ALA A 95 4.49 11.22 -9.44
N SER A 96 3.73 10.13 -9.27
CA SER A 96 4.15 8.77 -9.64
C SER A 96 4.50 8.62 -11.12
N ASP A 97 3.82 9.38 -11.98
CA ASP A 97 4.10 9.45 -13.41
C ASP A 97 3.97 10.89 -13.95
N ARG A 98 4.46 11.09 -15.17
CA ARG A 98 4.49 12.41 -15.80
C ARG A 98 3.09 12.93 -16.14
N GLN A 99 2.12 12.07 -16.44
CA GLN A 99 0.76 12.48 -16.78
C GLN A 99 0.05 13.01 -15.52
N GLN A 100 0.21 12.31 -14.41
CA GLN A 100 -0.32 12.75 -13.13
C GLN A 100 0.31 14.09 -12.69
N ALA A 101 1.63 14.23 -12.76
CA ALA A 101 2.32 15.48 -12.45
C ALA A 101 1.91 16.63 -13.36
N ALA A 102 1.49 16.35 -14.60
CA ALA A 102 1.00 17.34 -15.54
C ALA A 102 -0.38 17.92 -15.18
N ILE A 103 -1.17 17.24 -14.36
CA ILE A 103 -2.52 17.72 -13.98
C ILE A 103 -2.44 19.07 -13.28
N VAL A 104 -1.55 19.22 -12.30
CA VAL A 104 -1.34 20.48 -11.57
C VAL A 104 -0.78 21.56 -12.50
N PHE A 105 0.15 21.19 -13.37
CA PHE A 105 0.74 22.10 -14.35
C PHE A 105 -0.29 22.60 -15.36
N ASP A 106 -1.13 21.73 -15.91
CA ASP A 106 -2.15 22.11 -16.90
C ASP A 106 -3.21 23.05 -16.29
N VAL A 107 -3.57 22.83 -15.01
CA VAL A 107 -4.41 23.78 -14.26
C VAL A 107 -3.73 25.15 -14.14
N ALA A 108 -2.43 25.18 -13.82
CA ALA A 108 -1.67 26.44 -13.75
C ALA A 108 -1.58 27.14 -15.11
N VAL A 109 -1.42 26.37 -16.22
CA VAL A 109 -1.49 26.91 -17.60
C VAL A 109 -2.81 27.62 -17.85
N ASP A 110 -3.92 26.99 -17.47
CA ASP A 110 -5.25 27.56 -17.68
C ASP A 110 -5.48 28.79 -16.81
N MET A 111 -5.00 28.82 -15.56
CA MET A 111 -5.03 30.01 -14.70
C MET A 111 -4.24 31.19 -15.33
N VAL A 112 -3.05 30.91 -15.87
CA VAL A 112 -2.24 31.93 -16.57
C VAL A 112 -2.98 32.47 -17.80
N LYS A 113 -3.53 31.60 -18.65
CA LYS A 113 -4.26 31.99 -19.86
C LYS A 113 -5.49 32.85 -19.57
N GLN A 114 -6.17 32.61 -18.44
CA GLN A 114 -7.34 33.38 -18.02
C GLN A 114 -6.98 34.76 -17.42
N ASN A 115 -5.69 35.02 -17.15
CA ASN A 115 -5.22 36.29 -16.57
C ASN A 115 -4.35 37.06 -17.58
N PRO A 116 -4.83 38.18 -18.16
CA PRO A 116 -4.11 38.92 -19.19
C PRO A 116 -2.73 39.42 -18.75
N THR A 117 -2.55 39.74 -17.47
CA THR A 117 -1.26 40.21 -16.94
C THR A 117 -0.27 39.05 -16.89
N LEU A 118 -0.68 37.89 -16.34
CA LEU A 118 0.18 36.71 -16.27
C LEU A 118 0.54 36.17 -17.65
N SER A 119 -0.42 36.18 -18.60
CA SER A 119 -0.18 35.73 -19.98
C SER A 119 0.89 36.55 -20.72
N LYS A 120 1.08 37.84 -20.35
CA LYS A 120 2.14 38.68 -20.91
C LYS A 120 3.52 38.41 -20.27
N LEU A 121 3.54 37.98 -19.01
CA LEU A 121 4.76 37.83 -18.24
C LEU A 121 5.31 36.40 -18.25
N ILE A 122 4.46 35.41 -18.54
CA ILE A 122 4.81 34.00 -18.50
C ILE A 122 4.80 33.37 -19.90
N LYS A 123 5.93 32.90 -20.34
CA LYS A 123 6.05 32.11 -21.57
C LYS A 123 5.76 30.63 -21.26
N ILE A 124 4.75 30.07 -21.91
CA ILE A 124 4.38 28.65 -21.79
C ILE A 124 5.03 27.86 -22.93
N ILE A 125 5.68 26.74 -22.61
CA ILE A 125 6.32 25.83 -23.55
C ILE A 125 5.66 24.45 -23.40
N PRO A 126 4.63 24.14 -24.22
CA PRO A 126 3.81 22.94 -24.03
C PRO A 126 4.58 21.63 -24.24
N SER A 127 5.51 21.60 -25.17
CA SER A 127 6.29 20.40 -25.53
C SER A 127 7.08 19.81 -24.35
N THR A 128 7.60 20.69 -23.50
CA THR A 128 8.41 20.31 -22.32
C THR A 128 7.62 20.40 -21.01
N LYS A 129 6.34 20.80 -21.06
CA LYS A 129 5.52 21.13 -19.87
C LYS A 129 6.27 22.08 -18.94
N ARG A 130 6.66 23.24 -19.48
CA ARG A 130 7.44 24.26 -18.78
C ARG A 130 6.84 25.65 -18.95
N MET A 131 6.85 26.43 -17.89
CA MET A 131 6.59 27.86 -17.88
C MET A 131 7.86 28.63 -17.53
N VAL A 132 8.03 29.81 -18.11
CA VAL A 132 9.14 30.72 -17.79
C VAL A 132 8.56 32.07 -17.42
N TYR A 133 8.78 32.52 -16.19
CA TYR A 133 8.47 33.87 -15.75
C TYR A 133 9.59 34.79 -16.19
N GLN A 134 9.33 35.60 -17.22
CA GLN A 134 10.34 36.37 -17.94
C GLN A 134 11.08 37.40 -17.06
N PRO A 135 10.43 38.12 -16.11
CA PRO A 135 11.11 39.16 -15.34
C PRO A 135 12.31 38.67 -14.50
N THR A 136 12.24 37.42 -13.96
CA THR A 136 13.30 36.86 -13.12
C THR A 136 14.02 35.68 -13.77
N GLY A 137 13.53 35.18 -14.90
CA GLY A 137 14.00 33.95 -15.52
C GLY A 137 13.65 32.69 -14.73
N SER A 138 12.69 32.79 -13.80
CA SER A 138 12.23 31.65 -13.01
C SER A 138 11.43 30.66 -13.85
N ILE A 139 11.47 29.37 -13.47
CA ILE A 139 10.82 28.30 -14.22
C ILE A 139 9.85 27.51 -13.34
N TYR A 140 8.77 27.04 -13.95
CA TYR A 140 7.93 25.98 -13.42
C TYR A 140 7.84 24.84 -14.43
N GLN A 141 8.16 23.63 -14.01
CA GLN A 141 8.28 22.48 -14.90
C GLN A 141 7.76 21.19 -14.26
N VAL A 142 7.17 20.33 -15.09
CA VAL A 142 6.79 18.95 -14.72
C VAL A 142 8.02 18.04 -14.79
N LEU A 143 8.26 17.29 -13.71
CA LEU A 143 9.29 16.26 -13.69
C LEU A 143 8.68 14.87 -13.97
N SER A 144 9.43 14.04 -14.68
CA SER A 144 9.14 12.61 -14.80
C SER A 144 9.61 11.86 -13.54
N SER A 145 9.10 10.66 -13.32
CA SER A 145 9.49 9.79 -12.20
C SER A 145 10.91 9.22 -12.29
N GLU A 146 11.61 9.40 -13.42
CA GLU A 146 12.99 8.91 -13.60
C GLU A 146 13.97 9.62 -12.68
N VAL A 147 14.37 8.95 -11.62
CA VAL A 147 15.21 9.50 -10.53
C VAL A 147 16.63 9.84 -10.99
N ALA A 148 17.23 9.02 -11.84
CA ALA A 148 18.63 9.16 -12.26
C ALA A 148 18.96 10.53 -12.90
N THR A 149 17.98 11.22 -13.47
CA THR A 149 18.16 12.52 -14.13
C THR A 149 17.88 13.73 -13.22
N LYS A 150 17.57 13.52 -11.93
CA LYS A 150 17.15 14.59 -11.00
C LYS A 150 18.24 15.07 -10.06
N HIS A 151 19.41 14.43 -10.06
CA HIS A 151 20.56 14.91 -9.30
C HIS A 151 21.07 16.24 -9.89
N GLY A 152 21.27 17.24 -9.02
CA GLY A 152 21.76 18.56 -9.41
C GLY A 152 20.69 19.63 -9.66
N LEU A 153 19.39 19.35 -9.38
CA LEU A 153 18.34 20.37 -9.35
C LEU A 153 18.55 21.31 -8.16
N ASN A 154 18.16 22.58 -8.36
CA ASN A 154 18.24 23.62 -7.32
C ASN A 154 16.84 24.10 -6.99
N VAL A 155 16.12 23.30 -6.22
CA VAL A 155 14.68 23.42 -5.97
C VAL A 155 14.35 24.61 -5.10
N SER A 156 13.56 25.56 -5.62
CA SER A 156 12.95 26.64 -4.84
C SER A 156 11.59 26.22 -4.28
N ALA A 157 10.81 25.45 -5.07
CA ALA A 157 9.57 24.84 -4.57
C ALA A 157 9.26 23.55 -5.34
N CYS A 158 8.62 22.61 -4.65
CA CYS A 158 8.13 21.37 -5.25
C CYS A 158 6.71 21.10 -4.79
N ILE A 159 5.82 20.79 -5.75
CA ILE A 159 4.48 20.29 -5.51
C ILE A 159 4.48 18.80 -5.81
N PHE A 160 4.47 17.97 -4.78
CA PHE A 160 4.20 16.54 -4.89
C PHE A 160 2.70 16.31 -4.89
N ASP A 161 2.14 15.87 -6.01
CA ASP A 161 0.74 15.49 -6.10
C ASP A 161 0.57 13.98 -5.94
N GLU A 162 -0.42 13.58 -5.16
CA GLU A 162 -0.77 12.18 -4.87
C GLU A 162 0.46 11.36 -4.35
N LEU A 163 1.10 11.83 -3.27
CA LEU A 163 2.28 11.19 -2.68
C LEU A 163 2.05 9.70 -2.38
N HIS A 164 0.82 9.30 -2.03
CA HIS A 164 0.46 7.90 -1.74
C HIS A 164 0.63 6.94 -2.92
N THR A 165 0.74 7.46 -4.15
CA THR A 165 0.93 6.64 -5.35
C THR A 165 2.40 6.41 -5.71
N GLN A 166 3.35 6.97 -4.96
CA GLN A 166 4.79 6.79 -5.23
C GLN A 166 5.19 5.32 -5.04
N PRO A 167 5.75 4.67 -6.07
CA PRO A 167 6.09 3.25 -5.99
C PRO A 167 7.31 2.98 -5.08
N THR A 168 8.19 3.98 -4.94
CA THR A 168 9.39 3.93 -4.09
C THR A 168 9.66 5.30 -3.47
N ARG A 169 10.50 5.34 -2.45
CA ARG A 169 10.92 6.61 -1.83
C ARG A 169 11.94 7.42 -2.66
N ALA A 170 12.51 6.84 -3.73
CA ALA A 170 13.64 7.40 -4.44
C ALA A 170 13.43 8.84 -4.97
N LEU A 171 12.27 9.12 -5.58
CA LEU A 171 11.95 10.48 -6.04
C LEU A 171 11.77 11.46 -4.88
N TYR A 172 11.11 11.02 -3.80
CA TYR A 172 10.94 11.81 -2.58
C TYR A 172 12.30 12.19 -2.00
N ASP A 173 13.22 11.23 -1.83
CA ASP A 173 14.55 11.44 -1.28
C ASP A 173 15.38 12.43 -2.14
N VAL A 174 15.44 12.22 -3.44
CA VAL A 174 16.19 13.12 -4.35
C VAL A 174 15.62 14.55 -4.32
N MET A 175 14.31 14.70 -4.22
CA MET A 175 13.69 16.04 -4.21
C MET A 175 13.75 16.73 -2.84
N THR A 176 13.93 16.00 -1.74
CA THR A 176 13.91 16.57 -0.38
C THR A 176 15.30 16.62 0.26
N GLN A 177 16.23 15.75 -0.18
CA GLN A 177 17.57 15.69 0.40
C GLN A 177 18.58 16.46 -0.45
N GLY A 178 18.94 17.66 -0.01
CA GLY A 178 19.97 18.49 -0.60
C GLY A 178 19.57 19.30 -1.84
N SER A 179 18.47 18.99 -2.50
CA SER A 179 18.07 19.67 -3.75
C SER A 179 17.73 21.15 -3.58
N GLY A 180 17.42 21.60 -2.38
CA GLY A 180 17.12 22.99 -2.03
C GLY A 180 18.20 23.72 -1.23
N ASP A 181 19.35 23.10 -0.96
CA ASP A 181 20.36 23.64 -0.02
C ASP A 181 20.96 24.96 -0.47
N ALA A 182 21.03 25.21 -1.78
CA ALA A 182 21.50 26.49 -2.33
C ALA A 182 20.43 27.59 -2.34
N ARG A 183 19.21 27.30 -1.93
CA ARG A 183 18.10 28.25 -1.86
C ARG A 183 17.91 28.80 -0.45
N LYS A 184 17.55 30.08 -0.35
CA LYS A 184 17.37 30.72 0.95
C LYS A 184 16.20 30.09 1.75
N GLN A 185 15.08 29.80 1.10
CA GLN A 185 13.88 29.29 1.74
C GLN A 185 13.09 28.32 0.85
N PRO A 186 13.65 27.16 0.52
CA PRO A 186 12.97 26.17 -0.30
C PRO A 186 11.68 25.66 0.38
N LEU A 187 10.68 25.25 -0.41
CA LEU A 187 9.38 24.85 0.12
C LEU A 187 8.81 23.64 -0.65
N TRP A 188 8.51 22.58 0.08
CA TRP A 188 7.88 21.37 -0.44
C TRP A 188 6.44 21.26 0.03
N PHE A 189 5.51 21.12 -0.92
CA PHE A 189 4.12 20.80 -0.65
C PHE A 189 3.85 19.35 -1.04
N PHE A 190 3.44 18.54 -0.09
CA PHE A 190 2.99 17.17 -0.29
C PHE A 190 1.47 17.15 -0.25
N LEU A 191 0.85 17.00 -1.41
CA LEU A 191 -0.61 16.94 -1.56
C LEU A 191 -1.00 15.48 -1.78
N THR A 192 -1.81 14.93 -0.91
CA THR A 192 -2.15 13.51 -1.00
C THR A 192 -3.54 13.20 -0.48
N THR A 193 -3.99 12.01 -0.79
CA THR A 193 -5.10 11.31 -0.15
C THR A 193 -4.52 10.15 0.65
N ALA A 194 -5.25 9.59 1.60
CA ALA A 194 -4.88 8.37 2.29
C ALA A 194 -4.56 7.24 1.30
N GLY A 195 -3.53 6.49 1.60
CA GLY A 195 -3.11 5.34 0.81
C GLY A 195 -3.66 4.01 1.34
N THR A 196 -3.13 2.94 0.78
CA THR A 196 -3.41 1.56 1.20
C THR A 196 -2.16 0.81 1.62
N ASP A 197 -0.98 1.29 1.19
CA ASP A 197 0.32 0.70 1.49
C ASP A 197 0.96 1.40 2.69
N ARG A 198 1.00 0.68 3.83
CA ARG A 198 1.62 1.16 5.08
C ARG A 198 3.14 1.05 5.10
N ASN A 199 3.76 0.54 4.03
CA ASN A 199 5.23 0.51 3.85
C ASN A 199 5.72 1.64 2.93
N SER A 200 4.80 2.46 2.42
CA SER A 200 5.14 3.57 1.51
C SER A 200 5.76 4.76 2.23
N VAL A 201 6.52 5.56 1.49
CA VAL A 201 7.03 6.85 1.99
C VAL A 201 5.89 7.78 2.44
N CYS A 202 4.72 7.68 1.81
CA CYS A 202 3.57 8.47 2.21
C CYS A 202 3.07 8.10 3.61
N TRP A 203 3.09 6.81 3.95
CA TRP A 203 2.75 6.35 5.29
C TRP A 203 3.74 6.86 6.35
N GLU A 204 5.05 6.82 6.06
CA GLU A 204 6.07 7.37 6.98
C GLU A 204 5.81 8.87 7.26
N VAL A 205 5.49 9.65 6.21
CA VAL A 205 5.19 11.08 6.33
C VAL A 205 3.86 11.30 7.05
N HIS A 206 2.85 10.46 6.80
CA HIS A 206 1.57 10.46 7.53
C HIS A 206 1.76 10.22 9.03
N GLN A 207 2.53 9.19 9.41
CA GLN A 207 2.82 8.92 10.82
C GLN A 207 3.57 10.09 11.48
N LYS A 208 4.57 10.67 10.79
CA LYS A 208 5.24 11.89 11.26
C LYS A 208 4.24 13.03 11.47
N ALA A 209 3.29 13.20 10.55
CA ALA A 209 2.27 14.24 10.65
C ALA A 209 1.36 14.04 11.87
N LEU A 210 0.89 12.81 12.11
CA LEU A 210 0.08 12.48 13.29
C LEU A 210 0.86 12.67 14.59
N ASP A 211 2.12 12.21 14.65
CA ASP A 211 2.97 12.37 15.83
C ASP A 211 3.16 13.84 16.21
N ILE A 212 3.26 14.73 15.21
CA ILE A 212 3.37 16.18 15.46
C ILE A 212 2.02 16.75 15.90
N LEU A 213 0.93 16.39 15.27
CA LEU A 213 -0.42 16.86 15.61
C LEU A 213 -0.84 16.43 17.02
N GLU A 214 -0.42 15.26 17.46
CA GLU A 214 -0.69 14.71 18.79
C GLU A 214 0.37 15.12 19.85
N GLY A 215 1.40 15.87 19.44
CA GLY A 215 2.44 16.37 20.35
C GLY A 215 3.48 15.32 20.77
N ARG A 216 3.49 14.13 20.15
CA ARG A 216 4.51 13.09 20.41
C ARG A 216 5.87 13.42 19.82
N LYS A 217 5.89 14.23 18.74
CA LYS A 217 7.10 14.67 18.04
C LYS A 217 7.06 16.16 17.78
N GLN A 218 8.23 16.80 17.75
CA GLN A 218 8.38 18.21 17.38
C GLN A 218 9.27 18.33 16.15
N ASP A 219 8.75 18.99 15.11
CA ASP A 219 9.52 19.44 13.96
C ASP A 219 9.01 20.85 13.56
N PRO A 220 9.72 21.89 13.97
CA PRO A 220 9.27 23.28 13.74
C PRO A 220 9.30 23.69 12.27
N ARG A 221 9.88 22.87 11.40
CA ARG A 221 9.97 23.12 9.94
C ARG A 221 8.89 22.41 9.14
N PHE A 222 8.17 21.49 9.76
CA PHE A 222 7.13 20.68 9.13
C PHE A 222 5.73 21.18 9.52
N TYR A 223 4.87 21.43 8.56
CA TYR A 223 3.48 21.86 8.77
C TYR A 223 2.51 20.74 8.36
N PRO A 224 1.94 19.98 9.32
CA PRO A 224 1.01 18.89 9.05
C PRO A 224 -0.44 19.37 8.97
N VAL A 225 -1.17 18.89 7.96
CA VAL A 225 -2.63 19.03 7.85
C VAL A 225 -3.20 17.68 7.42
N VAL A 226 -4.01 17.06 8.28
CA VAL A 226 -4.67 15.79 8.01
C VAL A 226 -6.16 15.94 8.24
N TYR A 227 -6.94 15.83 7.16
CA TYR A 227 -8.41 15.75 7.18
C TYR A 227 -8.82 14.32 6.86
N GLY A 228 -8.83 13.46 7.86
CA GLY A 228 -9.15 12.04 7.72
C GLY A 228 -10.03 11.56 8.87
N LEU A 229 -10.76 10.48 8.62
CA LEU A 229 -11.57 9.82 9.64
C LEU A 229 -10.66 8.90 10.47
N PRO A 230 -10.66 9.00 11.82
CA PRO A 230 -10.02 8.03 12.68
C PRO A 230 -10.53 6.60 12.44
N ASP A 231 -9.68 5.59 12.70
CA ASP A 231 -10.00 4.18 12.43
C ASP A 231 -11.19 3.67 13.26
N ASP A 232 -11.38 4.20 14.47
CA ASP A 232 -12.45 3.86 15.42
C ASP A 232 -13.74 4.66 15.25
N ALA A 233 -13.75 5.67 14.36
CA ALA A 233 -14.92 6.52 14.16
C ALA A 233 -15.93 5.88 13.20
N ASP A 234 -17.21 6.14 13.46
CA ASP A 234 -18.32 5.65 12.60
C ASP A 234 -18.26 6.32 11.21
N TRP A 235 -17.97 5.52 10.20
CA TRP A 235 -17.86 5.98 8.81
C TRP A 235 -19.23 6.24 8.16
N GLN A 236 -20.31 5.77 8.75
CA GLN A 236 -21.68 5.95 8.28
C GLN A 236 -22.31 7.26 8.76
N ASP A 237 -21.76 7.89 9.80
CA ASP A 237 -22.24 9.16 10.32
C ASP A 237 -21.88 10.33 9.39
N GLU A 238 -22.90 11.00 8.83
CA GLU A 238 -22.74 12.17 7.96
C GLU A 238 -21.95 13.32 8.61
N GLN A 239 -22.03 13.48 9.95
CA GLN A 239 -21.24 14.51 10.63
C GLN A 239 -19.74 14.28 10.50
N ASN A 240 -19.31 13.03 10.46
CA ASN A 240 -17.93 12.65 10.25
C ASN A 240 -17.49 12.95 8.80
N TRP A 241 -18.41 12.90 7.82
CA TRP A 241 -18.09 13.25 6.44
C TRP A 241 -17.71 14.72 6.30
N TYR A 242 -18.37 15.63 7.04
CA TYR A 242 -17.99 17.06 7.08
C TYR A 242 -16.63 17.29 7.71
N LYS A 243 -16.26 16.54 8.76
CA LYS A 243 -14.93 16.64 9.38
C LYS A 243 -13.81 16.26 8.42
N CYS A 244 -14.03 15.23 7.60
CA CYS A 244 -13.04 14.75 6.63
C CYS A 244 -13.00 15.59 5.34
N ASN A 245 -14.07 16.29 5.02
CA ASN A 245 -14.22 17.03 3.77
C ASN A 245 -14.54 18.52 4.04
N PRO A 246 -13.54 19.34 4.37
CA PRO A 246 -13.79 20.76 4.69
C PRO A 246 -14.27 21.59 3.49
N SER A 247 -14.32 21.01 2.28
CA SER A 247 -14.93 21.60 1.08
C SER A 247 -16.37 21.13 0.85
N LEU A 248 -16.93 20.30 1.73
CA LEU A 248 -18.31 19.82 1.65
C LEU A 248 -19.27 20.98 1.93
N GLY A 249 -20.26 21.14 1.07
CA GLY A 249 -21.17 22.28 1.07
C GLY A 249 -20.68 23.48 0.24
N TYR A 250 -19.42 23.49 -0.21
CA TYR A 250 -18.85 24.51 -1.09
C TYR A 250 -18.63 23.99 -2.51
N THR A 251 -17.70 23.04 -2.67
CA THR A 251 -17.33 22.45 -3.97
C THR A 251 -17.82 21.02 -4.15
N ILE A 252 -18.19 20.38 -3.05
CA ILE A 252 -18.76 19.03 -3.01
C ILE A 252 -20.17 19.14 -2.42
N THR A 253 -21.17 18.63 -3.11
CA THR A 253 -22.54 18.56 -2.57
C THR A 253 -22.70 17.31 -1.72
N ILE A 254 -23.50 17.40 -0.66
CA ILE A 254 -23.75 16.26 0.24
C ILE A 254 -24.40 15.08 -0.50
N ASP A 255 -25.26 15.36 -1.49
CA ASP A 255 -25.94 14.32 -2.25
C ASP A 255 -24.96 13.42 -3.02
N LYS A 256 -23.89 13.99 -3.60
CA LYS A 256 -22.82 13.20 -4.24
C LYS A 256 -22.05 12.31 -3.26
N VAL A 257 -21.98 12.71 -2.00
CA VAL A 257 -21.34 11.88 -0.96
C VAL A 257 -22.30 10.78 -0.52
N ARG A 258 -23.61 11.08 -0.39
CA ARG A 258 -24.67 10.10 -0.10
C ARG A 258 -24.77 9.04 -1.20
N ASP A 259 -24.73 9.43 -2.48
CA ASP A 259 -24.70 8.48 -3.60
C ASP A 259 -23.51 7.52 -3.50
N ALA A 260 -22.33 8.07 -3.20
CA ALA A 260 -21.12 7.25 -3.01
C ALA A 260 -21.21 6.36 -1.77
N TYR A 261 -21.85 6.82 -0.70
CA TYR A 261 -22.13 6.02 0.51
C TYR A 261 -23.10 4.87 0.24
N HIS A 262 -24.21 5.12 -0.45
CA HIS A 262 -25.15 4.05 -0.81
C HIS A 262 -24.48 2.95 -1.63
N LYS A 263 -23.61 3.34 -2.58
CA LYS A 263 -22.80 2.37 -3.30
C LYS A 263 -21.83 1.61 -2.39
N ALA A 264 -21.26 2.28 -1.40
CA ALA A 264 -20.32 1.66 -0.46
C ALA A 264 -20.97 0.55 0.41
N LEU A 265 -22.28 0.57 0.57
CA LEU A 265 -23.03 -0.48 1.28
C LEU A 265 -23.23 -1.76 0.45
N GLU A 266 -22.97 -1.71 -0.87
CA GLU A 266 -23.21 -2.86 -1.76
C GLU A 266 -22.10 -3.91 -1.66
N THR A 267 -20.82 -3.48 -1.54
CA THR A 267 -19.69 -4.40 -1.46
C THR A 267 -18.58 -3.88 -0.54
N PRO A 268 -17.79 -4.78 0.10
CA PRO A 268 -16.62 -4.38 0.90
C PRO A 268 -15.58 -3.59 0.10
N ALA A 269 -15.47 -3.83 -1.20
CA ALA A 269 -14.56 -3.09 -2.08
C ALA A 269 -15.01 -1.64 -2.26
N ASP A 270 -16.31 -1.41 -2.45
CA ASP A 270 -16.88 -0.07 -2.57
C ASP A 270 -16.83 0.68 -1.23
N GLU A 271 -17.03 -0.02 -0.09
CA GLU A 271 -16.80 0.53 1.26
C GLU A 271 -15.36 1.03 1.41
N ASN A 272 -14.37 0.19 1.13
CA ASN A 272 -12.96 0.58 1.22
C ASN A 272 -12.65 1.78 0.31
N MET A 273 -13.20 1.80 -0.90
CA MET A 273 -13.02 2.93 -1.82
C MET A 273 -13.65 4.22 -1.28
N PHE A 274 -14.83 4.14 -0.69
CA PHE A 274 -15.49 5.28 -0.05
C PHE A 274 -14.69 5.80 1.15
N ARG A 275 -14.29 4.90 2.05
CA ARG A 275 -13.49 5.23 3.24
C ARG A 275 -12.15 5.87 2.84
N GLN A 276 -11.43 5.29 1.88
CA GLN A 276 -10.16 5.85 1.40
C GLN A 276 -10.34 7.19 0.70
N LEU A 277 -11.21 7.26 -0.30
CA LEU A 277 -11.24 8.40 -1.22
C LEU A 277 -12.11 9.56 -0.74
N ARG A 278 -13.17 9.26 0.04
CA ARG A 278 -14.09 10.28 0.57
C ARG A 278 -13.80 10.64 2.00
N LEU A 279 -13.51 9.65 2.85
CA LEU A 279 -13.24 9.90 4.26
C LEU A 279 -11.76 10.01 4.58
N ASN A 280 -10.91 9.84 3.56
CA ASN A 280 -9.46 9.96 3.68
C ASN A 280 -8.89 9.07 4.80
N GLN A 281 -9.39 7.86 4.89
CA GLN A 281 -8.99 6.87 5.88
C GLN A 281 -7.99 5.91 5.25
N TRP A 282 -6.91 5.61 5.98
CA TRP A 282 -5.95 4.59 5.57
C TRP A 282 -6.56 3.20 5.70
N VAL A 283 -7.06 2.67 4.59
CA VAL A 283 -7.64 1.33 4.53
C VAL A 283 -6.58 0.31 4.16
N LYS A 284 -6.70 -0.90 4.65
CA LYS A 284 -5.89 -2.01 4.14
C LYS A 284 -6.29 -2.29 2.69
N GLN A 285 -5.34 -2.74 1.87
CA GLN A 285 -5.51 -2.88 0.42
C GLN A 285 -6.83 -3.57 0.04
N SER A 286 -7.47 -3.08 -0.97
CA SER A 286 -8.91 -3.00 -1.18
C SER A 286 -9.64 -4.26 -1.59
N ILE A 287 -9.06 -5.43 -1.62
CA ILE A 287 -9.86 -6.66 -1.80
C ILE A 287 -9.18 -7.74 -0.97
N ARG A 288 -9.57 -7.84 0.29
CA ARG A 288 -9.34 -9.09 1.00
C ARG A 288 -10.03 -10.19 0.20
N TRP A 289 -9.21 -11.05 -0.36
CA TRP A 289 -9.75 -12.22 -1.03
C TRP A 289 -10.46 -13.12 -0.04
N MET A 290 -9.86 -13.36 1.15
CA MET A 290 -10.44 -14.20 2.19
C MET A 290 -11.33 -13.37 3.13
N PRO A 291 -12.62 -13.72 3.32
CA PRO A 291 -13.46 -13.15 4.37
C PRO A 291 -12.92 -13.61 5.74
N MET A 292 -12.29 -12.69 6.47
CA MET A 292 -11.56 -13.04 7.70
C MET A 292 -12.49 -13.45 8.86
N ASP A 293 -13.73 -13.01 8.87
CA ASP A 293 -14.77 -13.50 9.77
C ASP A 293 -15.03 -15.01 9.55
N LYS A 294 -15.17 -15.44 8.30
CA LYS A 294 -15.35 -16.84 7.93
C LYS A 294 -14.10 -17.67 8.16
N TRP A 295 -12.92 -17.09 7.90
CA TRP A 295 -11.65 -17.72 8.24
C TRP A 295 -11.56 -17.96 9.75
N ASP A 296 -11.85 -16.97 10.59
CA ASP A 296 -11.77 -17.06 12.04
C ASP A 296 -12.76 -18.09 12.61
N GLU A 297 -13.93 -18.27 12.01
CA GLU A 297 -14.89 -19.34 12.35
C GLU A 297 -14.32 -20.76 12.10
N CYS A 298 -13.32 -20.90 11.21
CA CYS A 298 -12.59 -22.14 10.96
C CYS A 298 -11.38 -22.35 11.89
N GLY A 299 -11.25 -21.57 12.95
CA GLY A 299 -10.13 -21.58 13.89
C GLY A 299 -10.25 -22.58 15.05
N GLY A 300 -11.03 -23.66 14.92
CA GLY A 300 -11.19 -24.69 15.96
C GLY A 300 -9.88 -25.37 16.33
N VAL A 301 -9.85 -26.05 17.46
CA VAL A 301 -8.63 -26.71 17.97
C VAL A 301 -8.20 -27.86 17.04
N VAL A 302 -6.96 -27.83 16.57
CA VAL A 302 -6.31 -28.93 15.86
C VAL A 302 -5.33 -29.59 16.83
N ASP A 303 -5.60 -30.84 17.21
CA ASP A 303 -4.72 -31.62 18.06
C ASP A 303 -3.75 -32.44 17.20
N PRO A 304 -2.44 -32.13 17.19
CA PRO A 304 -1.45 -32.85 16.37
C PRO A 304 -1.35 -34.34 16.68
N TYR A 305 -1.63 -34.75 17.91
CA TYR A 305 -1.58 -36.18 18.31
C TYR A 305 -2.71 -37.00 17.66
N GLN A 306 -3.86 -36.42 17.46
CA GLN A 306 -4.99 -37.10 16.78
C GLN A 306 -4.79 -37.24 15.27
N LEU A 307 -3.79 -36.56 14.72
CA LEU A 307 -3.41 -36.64 13.31
C LEU A 307 -2.28 -37.62 13.04
N GLU A 308 -1.65 -38.22 14.08
CA GLU A 308 -0.57 -39.18 13.92
C GLU A 308 -0.98 -40.40 13.07
N GLY A 309 -0.11 -40.77 12.14
CA GLY A 309 -0.35 -41.85 11.17
C GLY A 309 -1.33 -41.50 10.04
N ARG A 310 -2.03 -40.36 10.10
CA ARG A 310 -2.95 -39.96 9.03
C ARG A 310 -2.20 -39.55 7.76
N ALA A 311 -2.79 -39.90 6.62
CA ALA A 311 -2.32 -39.40 5.33
C ALA A 311 -2.52 -37.87 5.23
N CYS A 312 -1.46 -37.20 4.79
CA CYS A 312 -1.48 -35.76 4.54
C CYS A 312 -0.66 -35.39 3.30
N TYR A 313 -0.85 -34.16 2.87
CA TYR A 313 -0.16 -33.55 1.74
C TYR A 313 0.47 -32.25 2.20
N ALA A 314 1.68 -31.97 1.70
CA ALA A 314 2.43 -30.80 2.13
C ALA A 314 2.59 -29.78 1.00
N GLY A 315 2.69 -28.52 1.38
CA GLY A 315 3.15 -27.42 0.52
C GLY A 315 4.35 -26.75 1.15
N LEU A 316 5.44 -26.66 0.41
CA LEU A 316 6.71 -26.09 0.84
C LEU A 316 7.01 -24.84 0.00
N ASP A 317 7.06 -23.67 0.65
CA ASP A 317 7.48 -22.40 0.06
C ASP A 317 8.79 -21.95 0.69
N LEU A 318 9.89 -22.07 -0.07
CA LEU A 318 11.23 -21.78 0.37
C LEU A 318 11.62 -20.33 0.08
N SER A 319 12.08 -19.63 1.09
CA SER A 319 12.63 -18.29 0.97
C SER A 319 14.15 -18.30 1.05
N SER A 320 14.82 -17.50 0.22
CA SER A 320 16.28 -17.36 0.28
C SER A 320 16.76 -16.30 1.28
N THR A 321 16.13 -15.14 1.36
CA THR A 321 16.66 -14.01 2.16
C THR A 321 15.63 -13.07 2.76
N SER A 322 14.45 -12.88 2.17
CA SER A 322 13.52 -11.81 2.57
C SER A 322 12.15 -12.28 3.06
N ASP A 323 11.70 -13.45 2.64
CA ASP A 323 10.37 -13.97 2.92
C ASP A 323 10.38 -15.01 4.06
N LEU A 324 9.21 -15.52 4.44
CA LEU A 324 9.09 -16.63 5.37
C LEU A 324 9.37 -17.95 4.64
N THR A 325 10.16 -18.85 5.22
CA THR A 325 10.13 -20.24 4.78
C THR A 325 8.97 -20.93 5.48
N THR A 326 8.16 -21.64 4.72
CA THR A 326 6.89 -22.18 5.21
C THR A 326 6.65 -23.59 4.71
N LEU A 327 6.24 -24.47 5.62
CA LEU A 327 5.66 -25.79 5.33
C LEU A 327 4.23 -25.81 5.87
N VAL A 328 3.29 -26.29 5.08
CA VAL A 328 1.91 -26.49 5.54
C VAL A 328 1.50 -27.92 5.23
N LEU A 329 1.05 -28.66 6.26
CA LEU A 329 0.43 -29.97 6.10
C LEU A 329 -1.09 -29.82 6.03
N VAL A 330 -1.70 -30.48 5.05
CA VAL A 330 -3.16 -30.58 4.88
C VAL A 330 -3.57 -32.04 4.98
N PHE A 331 -4.44 -32.33 5.94
CA PHE A 331 -5.04 -33.64 6.17
C PHE A 331 -6.45 -33.64 5.58
N PRO A 332 -6.71 -34.45 4.56
CA PRO A 332 -8.04 -34.55 3.97
C PRO A 332 -9.10 -35.08 4.96
N PRO A 333 -10.38 -34.74 4.78
CA PRO A 333 -11.46 -35.31 5.57
C PRO A 333 -11.56 -36.83 5.39
N ARG A 334 -11.92 -37.54 6.44
CA ARG A 334 -12.11 -39.01 6.44
C ARG A 334 -13.47 -39.44 5.90
N ASP A 335 -14.45 -38.59 6.06
CA ASP A 335 -15.83 -38.78 5.60
C ASP A 335 -16.48 -37.44 5.26
N GLU A 336 -17.75 -37.46 4.84
CA GLU A 336 -18.50 -36.26 4.40
C GLU A 336 -18.74 -35.24 5.54
N ASN A 337 -18.68 -35.66 6.79
CA ASN A 337 -18.90 -34.81 7.96
C ASN A 337 -17.60 -34.29 8.59
N ASP A 338 -16.43 -34.80 8.15
CA ASP A 338 -15.13 -34.36 8.63
C ASP A 338 -14.65 -33.12 7.87
N SER A 339 -13.69 -32.40 8.43
CA SER A 339 -13.09 -31.20 7.86
C SER A 339 -11.65 -31.43 7.49
N TYR A 340 -11.13 -30.61 6.56
CA TYR A 340 -9.70 -30.52 6.34
C TYR A 340 -9.01 -29.97 7.58
N MET A 341 -7.94 -30.64 8.05
CA MET A 341 -7.11 -30.15 9.15
C MET A 341 -5.80 -29.60 8.59
N VAL A 342 -5.34 -28.49 9.17
CA VAL A 342 -4.14 -27.78 8.71
C VAL A 342 -3.15 -27.62 9.83
N LEU A 343 -1.88 -28.01 9.58
CA LEU A 343 -0.75 -27.75 10.48
C LEU A 343 0.29 -26.91 9.72
N PRO A 344 0.45 -25.61 10.03
CA PRO A 344 1.45 -24.75 9.42
C PRO A 344 2.71 -24.65 10.27
N PHE A 345 3.87 -24.53 9.62
CA PHE A 345 5.17 -24.31 10.23
C PHE A 345 5.91 -23.20 9.50
N PHE A 346 6.56 -22.30 10.26
CA PHE A 346 7.22 -21.11 9.74
C PHE A 346 8.63 -20.97 10.29
N TRP A 347 9.57 -20.54 9.44
CA TRP A 347 10.97 -20.32 9.83
C TRP A 347 11.48 -18.96 9.36
N LEU A 348 12.35 -18.38 10.20
CA LEU A 348 13.12 -17.16 9.93
C LEU A 348 14.56 -17.33 10.40
N PRO A 349 15.55 -16.62 9.79
CA PRO A 349 16.89 -16.53 10.35
C PRO A 349 16.90 -15.73 11.66
N GLU A 350 17.57 -16.24 12.69
CA GLU A 350 17.64 -15.63 14.02
C GLU A 350 18.28 -14.24 14.00
N ASP A 351 19.43 -14.08 13.32
CA ASP A 351 20.19 -12.83 13.29
C ASP A 351 19.42 -11.68 12.63
N THR A 352 18.44 -11.97 11.77
CA THR A 352 17.65 -10.97 11.04
C THR A 352 16.33 -10.62 11.72
N LEU A 353 15.92 -11.37 12.76
CA LEU A 353 14.61 -11.22 13.40
C LEU A 353 14.34 -9.80 13.90
N ALA A 354 15.25 -9.23 14.69
CA ALA A 354 15.09 -7.87 15.24
C ALA A 354 15.06 -6.78 14.14
N LEU A 355 15.83 -6.97 13.06
CA LEU A 355 15.83 -6.07 11.91
C LEU A 355 14.49 -6.13 11.17
N ARG A 356 13.94 -7.35 10.98
CA ARG A 356 12.65 -7.56 10.31
C ARG A 356 11.49 -6.96 11.11
N VAL A 357 11.46 -7.14 12.44
CA VAL A 357 10.45 -6.51 13.31
C VAL A 357 10.43 -4.99 13.11
N ARG A 358 11.62 -4.35 13.06
CA ARG A 358 11.73 -2.89 12.86
C ARG A 358 11.38 -2.44 11.45
N ARG A 359 11.76 -3.22 10.43
CA ARG A 359 11.54 -2.89 9.02
C ARG A 359 10.08 -3.09 8.61
N ASP A 360 9.52 -4.24 8.98
CA ASP A 360 8.21 -4.69 8.51
C ASP A 360 7.09 -4.28 9.48
N HIS A 361 7.43 -3.79 10.68
CA HIS A 361 6.48 -3.46 11.76
C HIS A 361 5.56 -4.63 12.14
N VAL A 362 6.05 -5.87 12.02
CA VAL A 362 5.34 -7.12 12.30
C VAL A 362 5.90 -7.78 13.55
N MET A 363 5.05 -8.40 14.35
CA MET A 363 5.38 -8.98 15.68
C MET A 363 6.05 -10.36 15.58
N TYR A 364 7.04 -10.52 14.68
CA TYR A 364 7.76 -11.79 14.50
C TYR A 364 8.39 -12.31 15.79
N ASP A 365 8.93 -11.41 16.62
CA ASP A 365 9.54 -11.73 17.92
C ASP A 365 8.53 -12.23 18.95
N GLN A 366 7.28 -11.80 18.88
CA GLN A 366 6.22 -12.32 19.74
C GLN A 366 5.79 -13.71 19.28
N TRP A 367 5.65 -13.91 17.99
CA TRP A 367 5.29 -15.21 17.42
C TRP A 367 6.39 -16.25 17.62
N GLU A 368 7.65 -15.85 17.58
CA GLU A 368 8.80 -16.72 17.90
C GLU A 368 8.73 -17.15 19.38
N ARG A 369 8.58 -16.20 20.32
CA ARG A 369 8.43 -16.51 21.76
C ARG A 369 7.22 -17.39 22.08
N GLN A 370 6.16 -17.31 21.29
CA GLN A 370 4.96 -18.13 21.43
C GLN A 370 5.07 -19.49 20.71
N GLY A 371 6.14 -19.73 19.96
CA GLY A 371 6.38 -20.98 19.23
C GLY A 371 5.64 -21.08 17.89
N PHE A 372 5.05 -19.99 17.39
CA PHE A 372 4.40 -19.96 16.07
C PHE A 372 5.36 -19.76 14.92
N ILE A 373 6.55 -19.25 15.18
CA ILE A 373 7.67 -19.17 14.24
C ILE A 373 8.89 -19.80 14.91
N GLN A 374 9.65 -20.59 14.17
CA GLN A 374 10.94 -21.11 14.59
C GLN A 374 12.06 -20.29 13.96
N THR A 375 13.16 -20.11 14.67
CA THR A 375 14.36 -19.48 14.13
C THR A 375 15.40 -20.51 13.77
N THR A 376 16.15 -20.24 12.68
CA THR A 376 17.35 -21.01 12.34
C THR A 376 18.57 -20.15 12.59
N GLU A 377 19.67 -20.75 13.03
CA GLU A 377 20.92 -20.08 13.34
C GLU A 377 21.50 -19.36 12.10
N GLY A 378 22.00 -18.12 12.28
CA GLY A 378 22.63 -17.32 11.23
C GLY A 378 21.71 -16.32 10.50
N ASN A 379 22.22 -15.78 9.39
CA ASN A 379 21.57 -14.70 8.60
C ASN A 379 20.64 -15.21 7.48
N VAL A 380 20.68 -16.50 7.18
CA VAL A 380 19.86 -17.16 6.15
C VAL A 380 19.18 -18.39 6.75
N VAL A 381 18.05 -18.78 6.17
CA VAL A 381 17.36 -19.99 6.62
C VAL A 381 18.22 -21.22 6.34
N HIS A 382 18.47 -22.03 7.36
CA HIS A 382 19.29 -23.23 7.27
C HIS A 382 18.45 -24.41 6.78
N TYR A 383 18.58 -24.78 5.51
CA TYR A 383 17.75 -25.82 4.88
C TYR A 383 17.92 -27.20 5.51
N GLY A 384 19.10 -27.59 5.99
CA GLY A 384 19.30 -28.84 6.69
C GLY A 384 18.53 -28.96 8.01
N PHE A 385 18.21 -27.82 8.67
CA PHE A 385 17.31 -27.83 9.82
C PHE A 385 15.87 -28.18 9.39
N ILE A 386 15.42 -27.61 8.29
CA ILE A 386 14.06 -27.82 7.75
C ILE A 386 13.92 -29.26 7.24
N GLU A 387 14.90 -29.76 6.51
CA GLU A 387 14.98 -31.16 6.06
C GLU A 387 14.79 -32.13 7.23
N LYS A 388 15.60 -31.98 8.26
CA LYS A 388 15.49 -32.81 9.48
C LYS A 388 14.11 -32.72 10.10
N PHE A 389 13.55 -31.51 10.20
CA PHE A 389 12.21 -31.32 10.76
C PHE A 389 11.11 -31.97 9.89
N ILE A 390 11.24 -31.95 8.56
CA ILE A 390 10.33 -32.67 7.65
C ILE A 390 10.44 -34.19 7.84
N CYS A 391 11.65 -34.71 8.03
CA CYS A 391 11.86 -36.13 8.32
C CYS A 391 11.17 -36.52 9.64
N GLU A 392 11.34 -35.75 10.72
CA GLU A 392 10.66 -35.95 12.00
C GLU A 392 9.12 -35.90 11.85
N LEU A 393 8.57 -35.02 10.99
CA LEU A 393 7.16 -35.03 10.67
C LEU A 393 6.73 -36.26 9.86
N GLY A 394 7.59 -36.77 8.98
CA GLY A 394 7.37 -38.01 8.22
C GLY A 394 7.31 -39.28 9.08
N GLU A 395 7.99 -39.27 10.24
CA GLU A 395 7.86 -40.35 11.25
C GLU A 395 6.50 -40.32 11.97
N ARG A 396 5.91 -39.13 12.12
CA ARG A 396 4.63 -38.94 12.83
C ARG A 396 3.41 -39.02 11.93
N TYR A 397 3.52 -38.45 10.72
CA TYR A 397 2.42 -38.33 9.77
C TYR A 397 2.75 -39.04 8.46
N ASN A 398 1.76 -39.58 7.79
CA ASN A 398 1.93 -40.20 6.49
C ASN A 398 1.91 -39.14 5.37
N ILE A 399 3.04 -38.45 5.19
CA ILE A 399 3.17 -37.41 4.14
C ILE A 399 3.28 -38.10 2.78
N ARG A 400 2.22 -37.99 1.96
CA ARG A 400 2.13 -38.64 0.66
C ARG A 400 2.90 -37.90 -0.43
N GLU A 401 2.77 -36.61 -0.46
CA GLU A 401 3.40 -35.75 -1.46
C GLU A 401 3.70 -34.37 -0.86
N ILE A 402 4.80 -33.75 -1.32
CA ILE A 402 5.20 -32.38 -0.95
C ILE A 402 5.23 -31.54 -2.24
N ALA A 403 4.28 -30.63 -2.38
CA ALA A 403 4.29 -29.63 -3.45
C ALA A 403 5.27 -28.50 -3.13
N TYR A 404 6.10 -28.09 -4.09
CA TYR A 404 7.09 -27.04 -3.92
C TYR A 404 7.16 -26.08 -5.12
N ASP A 405 7.60 -24.83 -4.87
CA ASP A 405 7.89 -23.90 -5.98
C ASP A 405 9.18 -24.31 -6.70
N ARG A 406 9.14 -24.32 -8.02
CA ARG A 406 10.27 -24.73 -8.89
C ARG A 406 11.52 -23.86 -8.74
N TRP A 407 11.37 -22.64 -8.25
CA TRP A 407 12.48 -21.69 -8.14
C TRP A 407 13.24 -21.86 -6.83
N ASN A 408 14.57 -21.98 -6.93
CA ASN A 408 15.52 -22.05 -5.80
C ASN A 408 15.42 -23.28 -4.86
N ALA A 409 14.75 -24.38 -5.24
CA ALA A 409 14.53 -25.53 -4.36
C ALA A 409 15.41 -26.76 -4.65
N THR A 410 16.27 -26.75 -5.67
CA THR A 410 16.92 -27.95 -6.24
C THR A 410 17.66 -28.81 -5.20
N MET A 411 18.48 -28.21 -4.32
CA MET A 411 19.24 -28.97 -3.32
C MET A 411 18.33 -29.58 -2.25
N MET A 412 17.35 -28.82 -1.76
CA MET A 412 16.40 -29.26 -0.75
C MET A 412 15.49 -30.37 -1.27
N VAL A 413 15.04 -30.24 -2.52
CA VAL A 413 14.20 -31.25 -3.19
C VAL A 413 14.97 -32.57 -3.32
N GLN A 414 16.23 -32.53 -3.75
CA GLN A 414 17.06 -33.70 -3.91
C GLN A 414 17.31 -34.44 -2.57
N ALA A 415 17.57 -33.66 -1.51
CA ALA A 415 17.76 -34.24 -0.16
C ALA A 415 16.46 -34.92 0.33
N LEU A 416 15.30 -34.29 0.18
CA LEU A 416 14.01 -34.87 0.57
C LEU A 416 13.61 -36.07 -0.29
N GLU A 417 13.97 -36.11 -1.58
CA GLU A 417 13.80 -37.30 -2.43
C GLU A 417 14.69 -38.46 -2.00
N ASP A 418 15.94 -38.17 -1.62
CA ASP A 418 16.88 -39.16 -1.06
C ASP A 418 16.38 -39.73 0.28
N ASP A 419 15.68 -38.91 1.08
CA ASP A 419 15.01 -39.33 2.32
C ASP A 419 13.68 -40.09 2.08
N GLY A 420 13.27 -40.24 0.83
CA GLY A 420 12.10 -41.05 0.42
C GLY A 420 10.79 -40.27 0.27
N PHE A 421 10.80 -38.95 0.31
CA PHE A 421 9.60 -38.13 0.07
C PHE A 421 9.30 -37.98 -1.42
N THR A 422 8.01 -37.90 -1.75
CA THR A 422 7.56 -37.65 -3.12
C THR A 422 7.43 -36.15 -3.36
N MET A 423 8.36 -35.56 -4.09
CA MET A 423 8.41 -34.12 -4.35
C MET A 423 7.69 -33.77 -5.67
N ILE A 424 6.73 -32.85 -5.61
CA ILE A 424 5.89 -32.46 -6.76
C ILE A 424 6.11 -30.98 -7.09
N PRO A 425 6.68 -30.66 -8.28
CA PRO A 425 6.86 -29.28 -8.68
C PRO A 425 5.51 -28.62 -8.96
N PHE A 426 5.28 -27.45 -8.35
CA PHE A 426 4.04 -26.67 -8.48
C PHE A 426 4.30 -25.33 -9.18
N GLY A 427 3.44 -24.99 -10.15
CA GLY A 427 3.52 -23.71 -10.85
C GLY A 427 2.68 -22.63 -10.16
N GLN A 428 3.25 -21.46 -9.91
CA GLN A 428 2.51 -20.33 -9.32
C GLN A 428 1.75 -19.49 -10.39
N GLY A 429 1.41 -20.08 -11.53
CA GLY A 429 0.57 -19.48 -12.56
C GLY A 429 -0.93 -19.69 -12.33
N PHE A 430 -1.76 -18.98 -13.08
CA PHE A 430 -3.23 -19.11 -13.00
C PHE A 430 -3.74 -20.56 -13.19
N ARG A 431 -3.08 -21.32 -14.05
CA ARG A 431 -3.46 -22.70 -14.36
C ARG A 431 -3.43 -23.61 -13.11
N ASP A 432 -2.34 -23.54 -12.36
CA ASP A 432 -2.09 -24.46 -11.24
C ASP A 432 -2.70 -23.90 -9.93
N MET A 433 -2.64 -22.56 -9.74
CA MET A 433 -3.15 -21.90 -8.55
C MET A 433 -4.68 -21.79 -8.50
N SER A 434 -5.36 -21.62 -9.65
CA SER A 434 -6.78 -21.25 -9.64
C SER A 434 -7.71 -22.31 -9.05
N PRO A 435 -7.59 -23.62 -9.39
CA PRO A 435 -8.47 -24.64 -8.82
C PRO A 435 -8.37 -24.71 -7.28
N PRO A 436 -7.19 -24.86 -6.66
CA PRO A 436 -7.08 -24.97 -5.20
C PRO A 436 -7.40 -23.64 -4.49
N THR A 437 -7.17 -22.48 -5.12
CA THR A 437 -7.54 -21.17 -4.56
C THR A 437 -9.07 -21.03 -4.47
N LYS A 438 -9.80 -21.43 -5.50
CA LYS A 438 -11.28 -21.45 -5.49
C LYS A 438 -11.84 -22.45 -4.49
N GLU A 439 -11.24 -23.63 -4.42
CA GLU A 439 -11.64 -24.67 -3.48
C GLU A 439 -11.40 -24.24 -2.03
N LEU A 440 -10.25 -23.60 -1.74
CA LEU A 440 -9.99 -23.07 -0.40
C LEU A 440 -11.08 -22.07 0.05
N MET A 441 -11.48 -21.17 -0.83
CA MET A 441 -12.58 -20.26 -0.55
C MET A 441 -13.87 -21.01 -0.24
N ARG A 442 -14.20 -22.04 -1.05
CA ARG A 442 -15.42 -22.85 -0.88
C ARG A 442 -15.44 -23.56 0.49
N ILE A 443 -14.35 -24.25 0.85
CA ILE A 443 -14.30 -25.02 2.11
C ILE A 443 -14.27 -24.11 3.33
N VAL A 444 -13.74 -22.89 3.24
CA VAL A 444 -13.84 -21.89 4.31
C VAL A 444 -15.27 -21.39 4.46
N LEU A 445 -15.95 -21.04 3.38
CA LEU A 445 -17.35 -20.59 3.42
C LEU A 445 -18.30 -21.68 3.92
N GLU A 446 -17.99 -22.96 3.68
CA GLU A 446 -18.76 -24.13 4.14
C GLU A 446 -18.34 -24.60 5.55
N HIS A 447 -17.40 -23.90 6.23
CA HIS A 447 -16.83 -24.31 7.54
C HIS A 447 -16.25 -25.73 7.54
N ARG A 448 -15.68 -26.16 6.42
CA ARG A 448 -15.07 -27.48 6.21
C ARG A 448 -13.54 -27.45 6.29
N LEU A 449 -12.97 -26.41 6.85
CA LEU A 449 -11.55 -26.26 7.17
C LEU A 449 -11.39 -26.08 8.68
N ASN A 450 -10.30 -26.62 9.24
CA ASN A 450 -9.85 -26.30 10.58
C ASN A 450 -8.34 -26.02 10.57
N HIS A 451 -7.95 -24.79 10.88
CA HIS A 451 -6.57 -24.33 10.82
C HIS A 451 -5.97 -24.02 12.21
N GLY A 452 -6.63 -24.41 13.29
CA GLY A 452 -6.11 -24.28 14.65
C GLY A 452 -5.96 -22.84 15.17
N GLY A 453 -6.52 -21.84 14.48
CA GLY A 453 -6.38 -20.44 14.88
C GLY A 453 -4.94 -19.91 14.79
N HIS A 454 -4.06 -20.49 13.97
CA HIS A 454 -2.63 -20.14 13.90
C HIS A 454 -2.43 -18.67 13.48
N PRO A 455 -1.83 -17.80 14.33
CA PRO A 455 -1.82 -16.34 14.10
C PRO A 455 -0.98 -15.92 12.88
N VAL A 456 0.13 -16.61 12.59
CA VAL A 456 0.97 -16.28 11.43
C VAL A 456 0.26 -16.65 10.14
N LEU A 457 -0.41 -17.82 10.09
CA LEU A 457 -1.19 -18.23 8.93
C LEU A 457 -2.38 -17.27 8.70
N ARG A 458 -3.08 -16.88 9.79
CA ARG A 458 -4.15 -15.88 9.75
C ARG A 458 -3.64 -14.55 9.17
N TRP A 459 -2.48 -14.08 9.63
CA TRP A 459 -1.85 -12.86 9.13
C TRP A 459 -1.50 -12.97 7.64
N ASN A 460 -1.01 -14.13 7.17
CA ASN A 460 -0.75 -14.36 5.74
C ASN A 460 -2.03 -14.21 4.89
N PHE A 461 -3.17 -14.73 5.35
CA PHE A 461 -4.44 -14.61 4.64
C PHE A 461 -5.03 -13.19 4.71
N ASP A 462 -4.84 -12.48 5.82
CA ASP A 462 -5.25 -11.07 5.96
C ASP A 462 -4.50 -10.15 4.98
N ASN A 463 -3.29 -10.53 4.57
CA ASN A 463 -2.47 -9.79 3.62
C ASN A 463 -2.61 -10.26 2.17
N ALA A 464 -3.23 -11.42 1.94
CA ALA A 464 -3.25 -12.04 0.62
C ALA A 464 -4.08 -11.24 -0.40
N TYR A 465 -3.43 -10.87 -1.50
CA TYR A 465 -4.08 -10.34 -2.68
C TYR A 465 -4.23 -11.44 -3.74
N VAL A 466 -5.39 -11.49 -4.38
CA VAL A 466 -5.66 -12.42 -5.48
C VAL A 466 -5.84 -11.65 -6.78
N ARG A 467 -5.07 -12.04 -7.79
CA ARG A 467 -5.24 -11.55 -9.15
C ARG A 467 -6.25 -12.42 -9.89
N THR A 468 -7.15 -11.78 -10.63
CA THR A 468 -8.10 -12.46 -11.52
C THR A 468 -7.73 -12.18 -12.97
N ASP A 469 -7.73 -13.21 -13.83
CA ASP A 469 -7.58 -13.04 -15.27
C ASP A 469 -8.95 -12.82 -15.94
N PRO A 470 -9.01 -12.42 -17.22
CA PRO A 470 -10.27 -12.22 -17.94
C PRO A 470 -11.17 -13.46 -18.03
N ALA A 471 -10.62 -14.66 -17.85
CA ALA A 471 -11.38 -15.92 -17.83
C ALA A 471 -11.90 -16.27 -16.41
N GLY A 472 -11.66 -15.42 -15.40
CA GLY A 472 -12.08 -15.64 -14.03
C GLY A 472 -11.20 -16.64 -13.25
N ASN A 473 -9.98 -16.90 -13.71
CA ASN A 473 -9.02 -17.67 -12.96
C ASN A 473 -8.36 -16.81 -11.88
N LEU A 474 -8.07 -17.42 -10.75
CA LEU A 474 -7.53 -16.76 -9.56
C LEU A 474 -6.09 -17.23 -9.31
N LYS A 475 -5.23 -16.31 -8.84
CA LYS A 475 -3.94 -16.67 -8.25
C LYS A 475 -3.55 -15.71 -7.13
N LEU A 476 -2.91 -16.22 -6.10
CA LEU A 476 -2.24 -15.40 -5.10
C LEU A 476 -1.10 -14.59 -5.76
N ASP A 477 -0.98 -13.32 -5.41
CA ASP A 477 0.00 -12.40 -6.00
C ASP A 477 0.88 -11.78 -4.89
N LYS A 478 2.10 -12.32 -4.74
CA LYS A 478 3.07 -11.87 -3.71
C LYS A 478 3.47 -10.39 -3.89
N GLU A 479 3.56 -9.90 -5.14
CA GLU A 479 3.96 -8.51 -5.43
C GLU A 479 2.92 -7.48 -5.01
N LYS A 480 1.63 -7.85 -5.10
CA LYS A 480 0.50 -6.97 -4.77
C LYS A 480 -0.05 -7.19 -3.37
N SER A 481 0.39 -8.20 -2.68
CA SER A 481 0.03 -8.45 -1.30
C SER A 481 0.65 -7.42 -0.37
N THR A 482 -0.06 -7.06 0.69
CA THR A 482 0.36 -5.99 1.61
C THR A 482 1.63 -6.37 2.36
N GLU A 483 1.73 -7.66 2.73
CA GLU A 483 2.85 -8.26 3.45
C GLU A 483 3.08 -9.71 2.97
N LYS A 484 3.84 -10.50 3.72
CA LYS A 484 4.16 -11.89 3.40
C LYS A 484 2.92 -12.78 3.36
N ILE A 485 2.84 -13.64 2.33
CA ILE A 485 1.73 -14.58 2.12
C ILE A 485 2.21 -16.02 1.89
N ASP A 486 3.44 -16.31 2.26
CA ASP A 486 4.10 -17.59 1.96
C ASP A 486 3.32 -18.79 2.53
N GLY A 487 2.73 -18.65 3.73
CA GLY A 487 1.85 -19.66 4.32
C GLY A 487 0.55 -19.87 3.55
N ALA A 488 -0.02 -18.81 2.98
CA ALA A 488 -1.21 -18.93 2.14
C ALA A 488 -0.87 -19.65 0.83
N VAL A 489 0.28 -19.36 0.22
CA VAL A 489 0.77 -20.06 -0.98
C VAL A 489 1.03 -21.54 -0.67
N ALA A 490 1.73 -21.84 0.42
CA ALA A 490 2.00 -23.21 0.85
C ALA A 490 0.71 -24.00 1.12
N LEU A 491 -0.30 -23.38 1.77
CA LEU A 491 -1.60 -24.03 2.00
C LEU A 491 -2.31 -24.35 0.68
N VAL A 492 -2.32 -23.43 -0.28
CA VAL A 492 -2.93 -23.67 -1.60
C VAL A 492 -2.23 -24.79 -2.35
N MET A 493 -0.89 -24.86 -2.29
CA MET A 493 -0.11 -25.96 -2.89
C MET A 493 -0.44 -27.32 -2.25
N ALA A 494 -0.49 -27.39 -0.91
CA ALA A 494 -0.85 -28.60 -0.19
C ALA A 494 -2.29 -29.06 -0.50
N LEU A 495 -3.22 -28.11 -0.55
CA LEU A 495 -4.62 -28.40 -0.87
C LEU A 495 -4.79 -28.93 -2.30
N ASP A 496 -4.03 -28.42 -3.29
CA ASP A 496 -4.02 -28.98 -4.64
C ASP A 496 -3.69 -30.48 -4.65
N ARG A 497 -2.68 -30.87 -3.87
CA ARG A 497 -2.30 -32.29 -3.78
C ARG A 497 -3.38 -33.11 -3.09
N ALA A 498 -3.94 -32.59 -2.01
CA ALA A 498 -5.04 -33.23 -1.31
C ALA A 498 -6.24 -33.48 -2.22
N MET A 499 -6.65 -32.46 -3.01
CA MET A 499 -7.76 -32.56 -3.96
C MET A 499 -7.52 -33.58 -5.06
N LYS A 500 -6.32 -33.58 -5.65
CA LYS A 500 -5.98 -34.49 -6.77
C LYS A 500 -5.96 -35.94 -6.36
N ASN A 501 -5.60 -36.21 -5.11
CA ASN A 501 -5.49 -37.58 -4.60
C ASN A 501 -6.78 -38.06 -3.89
N GLN A 502 -7.72 -37.18 -3.50
CA GLN A 502 -9.05 -37.61 -3.03
C GLN A 502 -9.88 -38.27 -4.12
N ASN A 503 -9.72 -37.85 -5.38
CA ASN A 503 -10.38 -38.47 -6.54
C ASN A 503 -9.69 -39.77 -7.00
N GLY A 504 -8.60 -40.17 -6.36
CA GLY A 504 -7.82 -41.39 -6.64
C GLY A 504 -8.25 -42.63 -5.79
N GLY A 505 -9.42 -42.55 -5.16
CA GLY A 505 -10.02 -43.74 -4.57
C GLY A 505 -10.39 -44.73 -5.65
N ASP A 506 -9.66 -45.83 -5.72
CA ASP A 506 -9.82 -47.04 -6.53
C ASP A 506 -10.25 -46.77 -7.99
N SER A 507 -9.25 -46.72 -8.86
CA SER A 507 -9.50 -46.87 -10.29
C SER A 507 -10.35 -48.15 -10.48
N VAL A 508 -11.55 -48.00 -10.99
CA VAL A 508 -12.48 -49.09 -11.38
C VAL A 508 -11.82 -50.12 -12.31
N TYR A 509 -10.59 -49.83 -12.80
CA TYR A 509 -9.74 -50.70 -13.60
C TYR A 509 -8.86 -51.67 -12.77
N ASN A 510 -8.71 -51.49 -11.47
CA ASN A 510 -7.94 -52.41 -10.64
C ASN A 510 -8.75 -53.66 -10.22
N ASP A 511 -10.08 -53.59 -10.23
CA ASP A 511 -10.97 -54.69 -9.88
C ASP A 511 -11.48 -55.51 -11.07
N ARG A 512 -11.19 -55.08 -12.29
CA ARG A 512 -11.48 -55.89 -13.50
C ARG A 512 -10.19 -56.48 -14.05
N GLY A 513 -9.92 -57.72 -13.66
CA GLY A 513 -8.90 -58.53 -14.27
C GLY A 513 -9.02 -58.53 -15.81
N LEU A 514 -7.87 -58.48 -16.48
CA LEU A 514 -7.77 -58.58 -17.95
C LEU A 514 -8.59 -59.79 -18.45
N LEU A 515 -9.72 -59.52 -19.10
CA LEU A 515 -10.37 -60.48 -19.98
C LEU A 515 -9.56 -60.52 -21.28
N LEU A 516 -8.69 -61.53 -21.42
CA LEU A 516 -8.14 -61.94 -22.69
C LEU A 516 -9.24 -62.65 -23.48
N LEU A 517 -9.67 -62.08 -24.60
CA LEU A 517 -10.41 -62.75 -25.67
C LEU A 517 -9.43 -63.21 -26.74
#